data_452d6da81995bad423212c75f3db4ed2
#
_entry.id   452d6da81995bad423212c75f3db4ed2
#
_cell.length_a   1.000
_cell.length_b   1.000
_cell.length_c   1.000
_cell.angle_alpha   90.00
_cell.angle_beta   90.00
_cell.angle_gamma   90.00
#
_symmetry.space_group_name_H-M   'P 1'
#
loop_
_entity.id
_entity.type
_entity.pdbx_description
1 polymer ?
#
loop_
_entity_poly.entity_id
_entity_poly.type
_entity_poly.pdbx_seq_one_letter_code
_entity_poly.pdbx_strand_id
1 'polypeptide(L)'
;GDIIIDHGNSNFKDTRRRAQHLEKLGIQYIDCGTSGGVYGLERGYCLMVGGSTTAVSVCSPIFRALAPGIAAASRTDPYSHSTSAEYGWLHCGKPGAGHFVKMVHNGIEYGMMQAYAEGFNILKEANAGSKYAKEGDAEVAPMDNPADYCYDIDVSEVAELWRRGSVVGSWL
;
A
#
# COMPACT_ATOMS: atom_id res chain seq x y z
N GLY A 1 -3.31 -22.33 -25.49
CA GLY A 1 -2.87 -22.71 -24.16
C GLY A 1 -3.60 -21.92 -23.10
N ASP A 2 -3.73 -22.49 -21.93
CA ASP A 2 -4.44 -21.85 -20.80
C ASP A 2 -3.60 -20.74 -20.18
N ILE A 3 -4.27 -19.79 -19.55
CA ILE A 3 -3.64 -18.68 -18.81
C ILE A 3 -4.10 -18.77 -17.36
N ILE A 4 -3.16 -18.80 -16.43
CA ILE A 4 -3.42 -18.70 -15.00
C ILE A 4 -3.04 -17.31 -14.53
N ILE A 5 -3.94 -16.64 -13.81
CA ILE A 5 -3.69 -15.34 -13.19
C ILE A 5 -3.68 -15.52 -11.67
N ASP A 6 -2.55 -15.23 -11.04
CA ASP A 6 -2.39 -15.24 -9.58
C ASP A 6 -2.58 -13.81 -9.04
N HIS A 7 -3.74 -13.55 -8.45
CA HIS A 7 -4.05 -12.28 -7.77
C HIS A 7 -3.68 -12.28 -6.27
N GLY A 8 -2.98 -13.30 -5.80
CA GLY A 8 -2.52 -13.39 -4.42
C GLY A 8 -1.40 -12.42 -4.09
N ASN A 9 -1.12 -12.27 -2.80
CA ASN A 9 0.06 -11.54 -2.31
C ASN A 9 1.26 -12.50 -2.22
N SER A 10 1.64 -13.09 -3.36
CA SER A 10 2.64 -14.16 -3.45
C SER A 10 4.06 -13.61 -3.48
N ASN A 11 5.01 -14.42 -3.00
CA ASN A 11 6.43 -14.08 -3.11
C ASN A 11 6.87 -14.13 -4.59
N PHE A 12 7.44 -13.03 -5.10
CA PHE A 12 7.82 -12.89 -6.51
C PHE A 12 8.86 -13.95 -6.99
N LYS A 13 9.70 -14.47 -6.09
CA LYS A 13 10.66 -15.55 -6.42
C LYS A 13 9.93 -16.85 -6.67
N ASP A 14 8.93 -17.18 -5.85
CA ASP A 14 8.08 -18.35 -6.05
C ASP A 14 7.23 -18.22 -7.30
N THR A 15 6.70 -17.04 -7.57
CA THR A 15 5.99 -16.70 -8.81
C THR A 15 6.84 -17.03 -10.04
N ARG A 16 8.09 -16.58 -10.07
CA ARG A 16 9.03 -16.90 -11.17
C ARG A 16 9.25 -18.38 -11.33
N ARG A 17 9.41 -19.12 -10.24
CA ARG A 17 9.58 -20.58 -10.27
C ARG A 17 8.33 -21.28 -10.82
N ARG A 18 7.13 -20.84 -10.38
CA ARG A 18 5.84 -21.38 -10.87
C ARG A 18 5.65 -21.09 -12.35
N ALA A 19 5.94 -19.87 -12.80
CA ALA A 19 5.84 -19.47 -14.20
C ALA A 19 6.74 -20.35 -15.08
N GLN A 20 8.01 -20.57 -14.70
CA GLN A 20 8.93 -21.45 -15.44
C GLN A 20 8.49 -22.91 -15.50
N HIS A 21 7.84 -23.41 -14.43
CA HIS A 21 7.31 -24.75 -14.41
C HIS A 21 6.10 -24.90 -15.35
N LEU A 22 5.15 -23.96 -15.28
CA LEU A 22 3.93 -23.97 -16.08
C LEU A 22 4.20 -23.73 -17.57
N GLU A 23 5.19 -22.92 -17.91
CA GLU A 23 5.62 -22.69 -19.28
C GLU A 23 6.02 -24.00 -20.00
N LYS A 24 6.69 -24.93 -19.30
CA LYS A 24 7.04 -26.26 -19.83
C LYS A 24 5.81 -27.12 -20.13
N LEU A 25 4.68 -26.81 -19.52
CA LEU A 25 3.39 -27.46 -19.73
C LEU A 25 2.51 -26.72 -20.76
N GLY A 26 3.04 -25.67 -21.40
CA GLY A 26 2.29 -24.85 -22.36
C GLY A 26 1.28 -23.91 -21.71
N ILE A 27 1.37 -23.69 -20.39
CA ILE A 27 0.47 -22.82 -19.64
C ILE A 27 1.17 -21.48 -19.38
N GLN A 28 0.49 -20.37 -19.72
CA GLN A 28 0.98 -19.03 -19.42
C GLN A 28 0.63 -18.65 -17.98
N TYR A 29 1.56 -17.99 -17.30
CA TYR A 29 1.35 -17.55 -15.92
C TYR A 29 1.47 -16.00 -15.84
N ILE A 30 0.45 -15.38 -15.24
CA ILE A 30 0.39 -13.96 -14.96
C ILE A 30 0.34 -13.78 -13.44
N ASP A 31 1.19 -12.95 -12.91
CA ASP A 31 1.11 -12.47 -11.54
C ASP A 31 0.48 -11.07 -11.51
N CYS A 32 -0.47 -10.88 -10.62
CA CYS A 32 -1.21 -9.63 -10.51
C CYS A 32 -1.26 -9.16 -9.05
N GLY A 33 -0.28 -8.35 -8.67
CA GLY A 33 -0.30 -7.66 -7.39
C GLY A 33 -1.48 -6.71 -7.34
N THR A 34 -2.34 -6.87 -6.34
CA THR A 34 -3.61 -6.15 -6.24
C THR A 34 -3.63 -5.28 -4.98
N SER A 35 -4.00 -4.00 -5.13
CA SER A 35 -4.22 -3.06 -4.03
C SER A 35 -5.60 -2.43 -4.15
N GLY A 36 -6.18 -1.98 -3.02
CA GLY A 36 -7.52 -1.40 -2.94
C GLY A 36 -8.31 -1.91 -1.73
N GLY A 37 -7.87 -3.00 -1.12
CA GLY A 37 -8.44 -3.56 0.11
C GLY A 37 -9.95 -3.79 0.01
N VAL A 38 -10.66 -3.51 1.09
CA VAL A 38 -12.12 -3.70 1.20
C VAL A 38 -12.93 -2.79 0.29
N TYR A 39 -12.37 -1.67 -0.15
CA TYR A 39 -13.04 -0.71 -1.03
C TYR A 39 -12.87 -1.02 -2.53
N GLY A 40 -12.03 -2.00 -2.88
CA GLY A 40 -11.73 -2.33 -4.27
C GLY A 40 -12.94 -2.79 -5.07
N LEU A 41 -13.90 -3.45 -4.42
CA LEU A 41 -15.15 -3.87 -5.07
C LEU A 41 -15.96 -2.68 -5.58
N GLU A 42 -16.00 -1.59 -4.84
CA GLU A 42 -16.78 -0.39 -5.18
C GLU A 42 -15.98 0.60 -6.04
N ARG A 43 -14.67 0.73 -5.76
CA ARG A 43 -13.81 1.77 -6.34
C ARG A 43 -12.88 1.28 -7.43
N GLY A 44 -12.81 -0.04 -7.65
CA GLY A 44 -11.82 -0.69 -8.50
C GLY A 44 -10.49 -0.96 -7.79
N TYR A 45 -9.69 -1.81 -8.39
CA TYR A 45 -8.40 -2.28 -7.84
C TYR A 45 -7.22 -1.72 -8.64
N CYS A 46 -6.19 -1.25 -7.94
CA CYS A 46 -4.90 -0.96 -8.56
C CYS A 46 -4.17 -2.28 -8.83
N LEU A 47 -3.83 -2.55 -10.11
CA LEU A 47 -3.31 -3.84 -10.57
C LEU A 47 -1.90 -3.71 -11.14
N MET A 48 -0.94 -4.40 -10.54
CA MET A 48 0.46 -4.49 -10.96
C MET A 48 0.69 -5.85 -11.60
N VAL A 49 0.79 -5.89 -12.93
CA VAL A 49 0.71 -7.14 -13.70
C VAL A 49 2.10 -7.55 -14.20
N GLY A 50 2.50 -8.80 -13.93
CA GLY A 50 3.68 -9.45 -14.50
C GLY A 50 3.28 -10.62 -15.37
N GLY A 51 3.98 -10.82 -16.52
CA GLY A 51 3.68 -11.91 -17.41
C GLY A 51 4.28 -11.68 -18.81
N SER A 52 4.08 -12.64 -19.73
CA SER A 52 4.42 -12.42 -21.13
C SER A 52 3.49 -11.35 -21.73
N THR A 53 4.02 -10.52 -22.64
CA THR A 53 3.25 -9.47 -23.30
C THR A 53 2.00 -10.03 -23.98
N THR A 54 2.11 -11.21 -24.60
CA THR A 54 0.99 -11.87 -25.28
C THR A 54 -0.12 -12.24 -24.27
N ALA A 55 0.22 -12.91 -23.19
CA ALA A 55 -0.77 -13.31 -22.16
C ALA A 55 -1.44 -12.11 -21.51
N VAL A 56 -0.65 -11.10 -21.15
CA VAL A 56 -1.18 -9.86 -20.55
C VAL A 56 -2.10 -9.12 -21.53
N SER A 57 -1.76 -9.06 -22.81
CA SER A 57 -2.63 -8.46 -23.83
C SER A 57 -3.98 -9.18 -23.94
N VAL A 58 -3.97 -10.52 -23.98
CA VAL A 58 -5.21 -11.32 -24.02
C VAL A 58 -6.08 -11.05 -22.79
N CYS A 59 -5.48 -10.94 -21.60
CA CYS A 59 -6.19 -10.72 -20.34
C CYS A 59 -6.49 -9.25 -20.05
N SER A 60 -6.06 -8.31 -20.89
CA SER A 60 -6.26 -6.86 -20.65
C SER A 60 -7.72 -6.43 -20.44
N PRO A 61 -8.74 -7.04 -21.07
CA PRO A 61 -10.14 -6.71 -20.75
C PRO A 61 -10.52 -7.00 -19.30
N ILE A 62 -9.94 -8.05 -18.70
CA ILE A 62 -10.17 -8.40 -17.28
C ILE A 62 -9.58 -7.30 -16.38
N PHE A 63 -8.33 -6.90 -16.64
CA PHE A 63 -7.67 -5.86 -15.86
C PHE A 63 -8.40 -4.52 -15.97
N ARG A 64 -8.89 -4.16 -17.15
CA ARG A 64 -9.70 -2.96 -17.34
C ARG A 64 -11.03 -2.99 -16.60
N ALA A 65 -11.67 -4.16 -16.53
CA ALA A 65 -12.93 -4.31 -15.80
C ALA A 65 -12.78 -4.23 -14.28
N LEU A 66 -11.62 -4.66 -13.76
CA LEU A 66 -11.32 -4.65 -12.33
C LEU A 66 -10.72 -3.32 -11.85
N ALA A 67 -10.09 -2.56 -12.74
CA ALA A 67 -9.41 -1.31 -12.41
C ALA A 67 -10.38 -0.15 -12.25
N PRO A 68 -10.01 0.92 -11.49
CA PRO A 68 -10.91 2.05 -11.20
C PRO A 68 -11.25 2.90 -12.41
N GLY A 69 -10.46 2.87 -13.48
CA GLY A 69 -10.64 3.68 -14.66
C GLY A 69 -10.06 5.09 -14.54
N ILE A 70 -10.02 5.79 -15.66
CA ILE A 70 -9.33 7.10 -15.79
C ILE A 70 -9.96 8.19 -14.93
N ALA A 71 -11.23 8.08 -14.60
CA ALA A 71 -11.95 9.07 -13.79
C ALA A 71 -11.59 9.03 -12.29
N ALA A 72 -10.84 8.00 -11.85
CA ALA A 72 -10.48 7.83 -10.44
C ALA A 72 -9.51 8.90 -9.92
N ALA A 73 -8.72 9.51 -10.80
CA ALA A 73 -7.80 10.60 -10.45
C ALA A 73 -7.59 11.54 -11.65
N SER A 74 -7.21 12.79 -11.36
CA SER A 74 -6.82 13.73 -12.40
C SER A 74 -5.56 13.25 -13.10
N ARG A 75 -5.49 13.44 -14.41
CA ARG A 75 -4.29 13.09 -15.19
C ARG A 75 -3.11 13.99 -14.81
N THR A 76 -1.93 13.41 -14.63
CA THR A 76 -0.69 14.15 -14.35
C THR A 76 -0.28 15.00 -15.56
N ASP A 77 -0.39 14.42 -16.76
CA ASP A 77 -0.18 15.15 -18.02
C ASP A 77 -1.39 14.94 -18.94
N PRO A 78 -2.31 15.93 -19.01
CA PRO A 78 -3.51 15.84 -19.83
C PRO A 78 -3.22 15.90 -21.34
N TYR A 79 -2.02 16.30 -21.74
CA TYR A 79 -1.64 16.47 -23.15
C TYR A 79 -0.95 15.23 -23.73
N SER A 80 -0.51 14.29 -22.90
CA SER A 80 0.06 13.02 -23.37
C SER A 80 -1.01 12.01 -23.77
N HIS A 81 -0.63 10.94 -24.47
CA HIS A 81 -1.49 9.79 -24.68
C HIS A 81 -1.74 9.06 -23.36
N SER A 82 -2.98 8.67 -23.10
CA SER A 82 -3.33 7.90 -21.90
C SER A 82 -2.69 6.51 -21.94
N THR A 83 -2.18 6.07 -20.78
CA THR A 83 -1.60 4.75 -20.61
C THR A 83 -2.50 3.86 -19.75
N SER A 84 -2.25 2.55 -19.72
CA SER A 84 -2.99 1.64 -18.84
C SER A 84 -2.83 2.00 -17.35
N ALA A 85 -1.72 2.63 -16.97
CA ALA A 85 -1.46 3.10 -15.61
C ALA A 85 -2.51 4.13 -15.16
N GLU A 86 -2.92 5.04 -16.05
CA GLU A 86 -3.96 6.04 -15.75
C GLU A 86 -5.36 5.43 -15.57
N TYR A 87 -5.56 4.19 -16.04
CA TYR A 87 -6.77 3.41 -15.79
C TYR A 87 -6.69 2.57 -14.51
N GLY A 88 -5.53 2.53 -13.83
CA GLY A 88 -5.32 1.82 -12.58
C GLY A 88 -4.72 0.42 -12.74
N TRP A 89 -4.19 0.05 -13.92
CA TRP A 89 -3.46 -1.20 -14.12
C TRP A 89 -2.21 -0.99 -14.99
N LEU A 90 -1.16 -1.76 -14.74
CA LEU A 90 0.09 -1.65 -15.50
C LEU A 90 0.74 -3.02 -15.71
N HIS A 91 1.17 -3.30 -16.96
CA HIS A 91 2.09 -4.39 -17.24
C HIS A 91 3.50 -3.99 -16.78
N CYS A 92 3.91 -4.46 -15.61
CA CYS A 92 5.17 -4.10 -14.95
C CYS A 92 6.40 -4.85 -15.55
N GLY A 93 6.17 -5.91 -16.32
CA GLY A 93 7.24 -6.68 -16.94
C GLY A 93 6.98 -8.19 -16.95
N LYS A 94 8.06 -8.98 -17.07
CA LYS A 94 8.02 -10.45 -17.10
C LYS A 94 7.43 -11.07 -15.82
N PRO A 95 7.11 -12.38 -15.81
CA PRO A 95 6.57 -13.05 -14.63
C PRO A 95 7.36 -12.76 -13.36
N GLY A 96 6.66 -12.39 -12.30
CA GLY A 96 7.19 -11.94 -11.00
C GLY A 96 7.28 -10.42 -10.85
N ALA A 97 7.23 -9.64 -11.92
CA ALA A 97 7.33 -8.18 -11.85
C ALA A 97 6.14 -7.54 -11.15
N GLY A 98 4.93 -8.06 -11.34
CA GLY A 98 3.73 -7.58 -10.66
C GLY A 98 3.82 -7.75 -9.15
N HIS A 99 4.09 -8.95 -8.68
CA HIS A 99 4.28 -9.24 -7.25
C HIS A 99 5.48 -8.52 -6.64
N PHE A 100 6.55 -8.29 -7.41
CA PHE A 100 7.68 -7.50 -6.96
C PHE A 100 7.28 -6.03 -6.71
N VAL A 101 6.60 -5.40 -7.66
CA VAL A 101 6.12 -4.02 -7.51
C VAL A 101 5.13 -3.91 -6.35
N LYS A 102 4.21 -4.90 -6.21
CA LYS A 102 3.30 -4.95 -5.07
C LYS A 102 4.01 -5.11 -3.74
N MET A 103 5.06 -5.92 -3.66
CA MET A 103 5.88 -6.06 -2.47
C MET A 103 6.51 -4.73 -2.04
N VAL A 104 7.03 -3.96 -2.99
CA VAL A 104 7.59 -2.62 -2.72
C VAL A 104 6.50 -1.67 -2.22
N HIS A 105 5.33 -1.67 -2.87
CA HIS A 105 4.16 -0.92 -2.41
C HIS A 105 3.81 -1.24 -0.96
N ASN A 106 3.73 -2.53 -0.61
CA ASN A 106 3.42 -2.95 0.75
C ASN A 106 4.50 -2.50 1.75
N GLY A 107 5.77 -2.53 1.37
CA GLY A 107 6.85 -2.03 2.22
C GLY A 107 6.70 -0.54 2.55
N ILE A 108 6.33 0.27 1.57
CA ILE A 108 6.04 1.70 1.77
C ILE A 108 4.80 1.88 2.67
N GLU A 109 3.73 1.12 2.41
CA GLU A 109 2.50 1.14 3.19
C GLU A 109 2.77 0.86 4.68
N TYR A 110 3.47 -0.21 4.99
CA TYR A 110 3.81 -0.57 6.38
C TYR A 110 4.74 0.46 7.04
N GLY A 111 5.67 1.05 6.28
CA GLY A 111 6.50 2.15 6.77
C GLY A 111 5.67 3.37 7.18
N MET A 112 4.68 3.76 6.39
CA MET A 112 3.75 4.84 6.73
C MET A 112 2.89 4.48 7.94
N MET A 113 2.33 3.26 7.99
CA MET A 113 1.54 2.79 9.14
C MET A 113 2.35 2.82 10.44
N GLN A 114 3.63 2.43 10.39
CA GLN A 114 4.53 2.48 11.54
C GLN A 114 4.76 3.93 12.01
N ALA A 115 4.99 4.86 11.09
CA ALA A 115 5.17 6.28 11.41
C ALA A 115 3.93 6.87 12.12
N TYR A 116 2.71 6.52 11.65
CA TYR A 116 1.48 6.90 12.34
C TYR A 116 1.37 6.29 13.72
N ALA A 117 1.64 5.00 13.86
CA ALA A 117 1.56 4.31 15.13
C ALA A 117 2.49 4.94 16.17
N GLU A 118 3.72 5.26 15.80
CA GLU A 118 4.69 5.93 16.67
C GLU A 118 4.24 7.36 17.02
N GLY A 119 3.80 8.15 16.02
CA GLY A 119 3.31 9.51 16.25
C GLY A 119 2.09 9.57 17.16
N PHE A 120 1.10 8.70 16.95
CA PHE A 120 -0.07 8.62 17.82
C PHE A 120 0.26 8.10 19.21
N ASN A 121 1.25 7.21 19.35
CA ASN A 121 1.72 6.79 20.66
C ASN A 121 2.38 7.95 21.44
N ILE A 122 3.17 8.81 20.76
CA ILE A 122 3.74 10.02 21.36
C ILE A 122 2.62 10.96 21.84
N LEU A 123 1.57 11.19 21.03
CA LEU A 123 0.43 12.03 21.42
C LEU A 123 -0.33 11.45 22.61
N LYS A 124 -0.53 10.12 22.62
CA LYS A 124 -1.21 9.40 23.73
C LYS A 124 -0.45 9.54 25.03
N GLU A 125 0.88 9.54 24.99
CA GLU A 125 1.76 9.65 26.16
C GLU A 125 2.25 11.10 26.42
N ALA A 126 1.66 12.10 25.75
CA ALA A 126 2.07 13.51 25.87
C ALA A 126 1.92 14.08 27.30
N ASN A 127 1.23 13.38 28.20
CA ASN A 127 1.12 13.72 29.62
C ASN A 127 2.08 12.91 30.53
N ALA A 128 3.16 12.36 29.95
CA ALA A 128 4.14 11.57 30.68
C ALA A 128 4.79 12.36 31.84
N GLY A 129 5.02 13.66 31.69
CA GLY A 129 5.57 14.52 32.72
C GLY A 129 4.72 14.57 33.99
N SER A 130 3.39 14.55 33.85
CA SER A 130 2.49 14.50 35.03
C SER A 130 2.45 13.13 35.69
N LYS A 131 2.60 12.06 34.89
CA LYS A 131 2.56 10.67 35.40
C LYS A 131 3.85 10.27 36.10
N TYR A 132 4.99 10.55 35.50
CA TYR A 132 6.30 10.00 35.90
C TYR A 132 7.16 10.96 36.70
N ALA A 133 6.79 12.24 36.82
CA ALA A 133 7.51 13.19 37.67
C ALA A 133 7.56 12.79 39.16
N LYS A 134 6.69 11.86 39.59
CA LYS A 134 6.53 11.42 40.98
C LYS A 134 7.01 10.00 41.29
N GLU A 135 7.25 9.21 40.26
CA GLU A 135 7.64 7.79 40.39
C GLU A 135 9.06 7.62 39.84
N GLY A 136 10.04 7.69 40.74
CA GLY A 136 11.42 7.31 40.43
C GLY A 136 11.52 5.79 40.32
N ASP A 137 11.51 5.25 39.10
CA ASP A 137 11.91 3.88 38.83
C ASP A 137 13.40 3.85 38.55
N ALA A 138 14.13 3.00 39.26
CA ALA A 138 15.57 2.87 39.12
C ALA A 138 16.02 2.34 37.75
N GLU A 139 15.10 1.76 36.98
CA GLU A 139 15.34 1.18 35.65
C GLU A 139 14.97 2.15 34.50
N VAL A 140 14.34 3.28 34.79
CA VAL A 140 13.93 4.27 33.81
C VAL A 140 14.80 5.52 33.91
N ALA A 141 15.38 5.97 32.80
CA ALA A 141 16.14 7.22 32.78
C ALA A 141 15.23 8.39 33.19
N PRO A 142 15.70 9.30 34.06
CA PRO A 142 14.94 10.47 34.46
C PRO A 142 14.54 11.30 33.21
N MET A 143 13.30 11.79 33.24
CA MET A 143 12.83 12.68 32.18
C MET A 143 13.41 14.08 32.41
N ASP A 144 14.11 14.62 31.40
CA ASP A 144 14.54 16.02 31.42
C ASP A 144 13.34 16.93 31.23
N ASN A 145 13.18 17.91 32.13
CA ASN A 145 12.11 18.90 32.11
C ASN A 145 10.69 18.29 32.00
N PRO A 146 10.22 17.50 32.99
CA PRO A 146 8.88 16.89 32.93
C PRO A 146 7.75 17.85 32.62
N ALA A 147 7.90 19.13 32.96
CA ALA A 147 6.91 20.17 32.71
C ALA A 147 6.63 20.41 31.20
N ASP A 148 7.56 20.06 30.33
CA ASP A 148 7.40 20.18 28.88
C ASP A 148 6.50 19.07 28.28
N TYR A 149 6.12 18.06 29.08
CA TYR A 149 5.36 16.88 28.66
C TYR A 149 4.08 16.70 29.52
N CYS A 150 3.33 17.77 29.71
CA CYS A 150 2.10 17.79 30.52
C CYS A 150 0.89 18.20 29.67
N TYR A 151 0.70 17.56 28.51
CA TYR A 151 -0.42 17.85 27.62
C TYR A 151 -1.48 16.76 27.74
N ASP A 152 -2.71 17.17 28.03
CA ASP A 152 -3.89 16.30 27.98
C ASP A 152 -4.52 16.40 26.59
N ILE A 153 -4.14 15.46 25.72
CA ILE A 153 -4.50 15.45 24.31
C ILE A 153 -5.55 14.39 24.03
N ASP A 154 -6.69 14.79 23.46
CA ASP A 154 -7.63 13.86 22.85
C ASP A 154 -7.10 13.43 21.47
N VAL A 155 -6.55 12.21 21.41
CA VAL A 155 -5.94 11.66 20.20
C VAL A 155 -6.98 11.45 19.10
N SER A 156 -8.23 11.16 19.44
CA SER A 156 -9.31 10.97 18.46
C SER A 156 -9.69 12.29 17.79
N GLU A 157 -9.73 13.39 18.53
CA GLU A 157 -9.98 14.72 17.97
C GLU A 157 -8.79 15.20 17.10
N VAL A 158 -7.56 14.88 17.48
CA VAL A 158 -6.39 15.16 16.64
C VAL A 158 -6.44 14.38 15.33
N ALA A 159 -6.81 13.10 15.37
CA ALA A 159 -6.96 12.29 14.17
C ALA A 159 -8.05 12.86 13.25
N GLU A 160 -9.22 13.25 13.82
CA GLU A 160 -10.30 13.86 13.06
C GLU A 160 -9.89 15.22 12.47
N LEU A 161 -9.14 16.03 13.21
CA LEU A 161 -8.58 17.29 12.71
C LEU A 161 -7.64 17.03 11.53
N TRP A 162 -6.73 16.06 11.66
CA TRP A 162 -5.75 15.78 10.62
C TRP A 162 -6.38 15.22 9.35
N ARG A 163 -7.46 14.48 9.45
CA ARG A 163 -8.24 14.04 8.26
C ARG A 163 -8.77 15.20 7.43
N ARG A 164 -8.90 16.40 8.01
CA ARG A 164 -9.54 17.57 7.40
C ARG A 164 -8.51 18.59 6.92
N GLY A 165 -7.68 18.19 5.94
CA GLY A 165 -6.81 19.10 5.21
C GLY A 165 -5.35 19.15 5.66
N SER A 166 -4.94 18.30 6.61
CA SER A 166 -3.51 18.14 6.87
C SER A 166 -2.83 17.33 5.76
N VAL A 167 -1.52 17.52 5.59
CA VAL A 167 -0.71 16.79 4.61
C VAL A 167 -0.74 15.27 4.85
N VAL A 168 -0.86 14.84 6.10
CA VAL A 168 -0.92 13.42 6.47
C VAL A 168 -2.33 12.83 6.42
N GLY A 169 -3.35 13.61 6.10
CA GLY A 169 -4.76 13.22 6.16
C GLY A 169 -5.19 12.10 5.23
N SER A 170 -4.40 11.77 4.21
CA SER A 170 -4.76 10.77 3.20
C SER A 170 -4.80 9.32 3.71
N TRP A 171 -4.34 9.08 4.94
CA TRP A 171 -4.23 7.75 5.58
C TRP A 171 -5.06 7.62 6.88
N LEU A 172 -5.75 8.66 7.29
CA LEU A 172 -6.53 8.71 8.54
C LEU A 172 -8.02 8.45 8.33
#